data_d329b9b224366fc77bd592aa2d544a6a
#
_entry.id   d329b9b224366fc77bd592aa2d544a6a
#
_cell.length_a   1.000
_cell.length_b   1.000
_cell.length_c   1.000
_cell.angle_alpha   90.00
_cell.angle_beta   90.00
_cell.angle_gamma   90.00
#
_symmetry.space_group_name_H-M   'P 1'
#
loop_
_entity.id
_entity.type
_entity.pdbx_description
1 polymer ?
#
loop_
_entity_poly.entity_id
_entity_poly.type
_entity_poly.pdbx_seq_one_letter_code
_entity_poly.pdbx_strand_id
1 'polypeptide(L)'
;MDVLMMKNEKGWTSDKTSRRDLIKKNFRVIHIFGDQLDDFISLQKTATNITSRKALIDQYSDMWGEKWYMLINPMYGEWEEALYEHCWSCFPEESDRVIQRLKALD
;
A
#
# COMPACT_ATOMS: atom_id res chain seq x y z
N MET A 1 23.57 13.40 4.23
CA MET A 1 22.15 13.14 4.54
C MET A 1 22.00 11.65 4.88
N ASP A 2 21.39 11.35 5.99
CA ASP A 2 21.06 9.97 6.33
C ASP A 2 19.96 9.46 5.38
N VAL A 3 20.23 8.36 4.70
CA VAL A 3 19.32 7.73 3.74
C VAL A 3 18.41 6.69 4.38
N LEU A 4 18.68 6.29 5.62
CA LEU A 4 17.83 5.38 6.39
C LEU A 4 16.83 6.19 7.21
N MET A 5 15.54 6.02 6.90
CA MET A 5 14.44 6.77 7.50
C MET A 5 13.43 5.80 8.12
N MET A 6 13.52 5.61 9.42
CA MET A 6 12.70 4.63 10.13
C MET A 6 11.42 5.24 10.70
N LYS A 7 10.41 4.37 10.90
CA LYS A 7 9.21 4.72 11.64
C LYS A 7 9.59 5.17 13.06
N ASN A 8 8.87 6.14 13.59
CA ASN A 8 9.06 6.77 14.90
C ASN A 8 10.28 7.71 15.02
N GLU A 9 11.08 7.85 13.98
CA GLU A 9 12.09 8.91 13.92
C GLU A 9 11.45 10.23 13.46
N LYS A 10 11.86 11.35 14.05
CA LYS A 10 11.42 12.70 13.66
C LYS A 10 9.89 12.86 13.52
N GLY A 11 9.12 12.09 14.30
CA GLY A 11 7.67 12.09 14.25
C GLY A 11 7.07 11.34 13.05
N TRP A 12 7.85 10.56 12.31
CA TRP A 12 7.35 9.76 11.20
C TRP A 12 6.52 8.58 11.69
N THR A 13 5.35 8.42 11.07
CA THR A 13 4.42 7.32 11.32
C THR A 13 4.66 6.16 10.34
N SER A 14 3.72 5.22 10.26
CA SER A 14 3.71 4.21 9.19
C SER A 14 3.48 4.82 7.80
N ASP A 15 2.79 5.95 7.69
CA ASP A 15 2.69 6.68 6.42
C ASP A 15 4.07 7.16 5.96
N LYS A 16 4.42 6.79 4.75
CA LYS A 16 5.74 7.06 4.15
C LYS A 16 5.75 8.33 3.31
N THR A 17 4.63 9.04 3.19
CA THR A 17 4.51 10.22 2.31
C THR A 17 5.52 11.31 2.68
N SER A 18 5.60 11.67 3.95
CA SER A 18 6.53 12.73 4.42
C SER A 18 8.00 12.36 4.18
N ARG A 19 8.35 11.07 4.30
CA ARG A 19 9.69 10.59 4.01
C ARG A 19 10.01 10.65 2.52
N ARG A 20 9.07 10.24 1.67
CA ARG A 20 9.20 10.39 0.20
C ARG A 20 9.36 11.85 -0.21
N ASP A 21 8.59 12.74 0.37
CA ASP A 21 8.67 14.18 0.08
C ASP A 21 10.01 14.77 0.48
N LEU A 22 10.57 14.35 1.60
CA LEU A 22 11.91 14.77 2.02
C LEU A 22 12.99 14.28 1.02
N ILE A 23 12.89 13.05 0.55
CA ILE A 23 13.80 12.51 -0.48
C ILE A 23 13.69 13.32 -1.78
N LYS A 24 12.47 13.59 -2.24
CA LYS A 24 12.22 14.37 -3.47
C LYS A 24 12.79 15.79 -3.44
N LYS A 25 12.90 16.41 -2.25
CA LYS A 25 13.51 17.73 -2.10
C LYS A 25 15.01 17.75 -2.40
N ASN A 26 15.69 16.65 -2.14
CA ASN A 26 17.15 16.57 -2.20
C ASN A 26 17.66 15.70 -3.38
N PHE A 27 16.81 14.82 -3.89
CA PHE A 27 17.17 13.85 -4.92
C PHE A 27 16.10 13.75 -6.00
N ARG A 28 16.52 13.43 -7.21
CA ARG A 28 15.64 13.00 -8.28
C ARG A 28 15.33 11.52 -8.09
N VAL A 29 14.10 11.20 -7.72
CA VAL A 29 13.62 9.81 -7.62
C VAL A 29 13.35 9.29 -9.02
N ILE A 30 14.04 8.24 -9.42
CA ILE A 30 13.87 7.60 -10.74
C ILE A 30 12.99 6.36 -10.67
N HIS A 31 13.18 5.54 -9.63
CA HIS A 31 12.39 4.32 -9.42
C HIS A 31 11.99 4.18 -7.94
N ILE A 32 10.86 3.51 -7.71
CA ILE A 32 10.40 3.10 -6.37
C ILE A 32 10.13 1.61 -6.42
N PHE A 33 10.63 0.90 -5.42
CA PHE A 33 10.37 -0.51 -5.18
C PHE A 33 9.68 -0.66 -3.83
N GLY A 34 8.65 -1.47 -3.78
CA GLY A 34 7.91 -1.73 -2.55
C GLY A 34 7.03 -2.96 -2.65
N ASP A 35 6.55 -3.44 -1.54
CA ASP A 35 5.71 -4.64 -1.44
C ASP A 35 4.28 -4.33 -0.96
N GLN A 36 4.01 -3.05 -0.71
CA GLN A 36 2.70 -2.53 -0.32
C GLN A 36 2.30 -1.34 -1.20
N LEU A 37 1.01 -1.15 -1.39
CA LEU A 37 0.51 -0.02 -2.19
C LEU A 37 0.87 1.34 -1.59
N ASP A 38 0.92 1.44 -0.26
CA ASP A 38 1.30 2.65 0.48
C ASP A 38 2.80 3.02 0.32
N ASP A 39 3.63 2.13 -0.19
CA ASP A 39 5.00 2.47 -0.57
C ASP A 39 5.06 3.48 -1.71
N PHE A 40 4.06 3.46 -2.58
CA PHE A 40 3.99 4.26 -3.80
C PHE A 40 3.04 5.45 -3.68
N ILE A 41 1.87 5.23 -3.10
CA ILE A 41 0.74 6.15 -3.05
C ILE A 41 0.39 6.39 -1.58
N SER A 42 0.12 7.63 -1.21
CA SER A 42 -0.45 7.91 0.11
C SER A 42 -1.88 7.35 0.14
N LEU A 43 -2.06 6.27 0.88
CA LEU A 43 -3.37 5.70 1.11
C LEU A 43 -4.07 6.54 2.18
N GLN A 44 -4.75 7.57 1.75
CA GLN A 44 -5.67 8.26 2.63
C GLN A 44 -6.77 7.27 3.05
N LYS A 45 -7.43 7.54 4.18
CA LYS A 45 -8.50 6.70 4.77
C LYS A 45 -9.60 6.26 3.79
N THR A 46 -9.62 6.79 2.57
CA THR A 46 -10.56 6.47 1.50
C THR A 46 -10.24 5.20 0.71
N ALA A 47 -9.01 4.68 0.80
CA ALA A 47 -8.60 3.49 0.06
C ALA A 47 -8.61 2.23 0.95
N THR A 48 -9.70 2.02 1.66
CA THR A 48 -9.82 0.96 2.68
C THR A 48 -10.41 -0.34 2.16
N ASN A 49 -11.00 -0.34 0.97
CA ASN A 49 -11.60 -1.54 0.38
C ASN A 49 -10.93 -1.91 -0.96
N ILE A 50 -11.19 -3.12 -1.43
CA ILE A 50 -10.61 -3.67 -2.66
C ILE A 50 -10.93 -2.79 -3.88
N THR A 51 -12.15 -2.30 -3.98
CA THR A 51 -12.60 -1.50 -5.14
C THR A 51 -11.84 -0.19 -5.25
N SER A 52 -11.69 0.54 -4.13
CA SER A 52 -10.95 1.79 -4.11
C SER A 52 -9.44 1.58 -4.32
N ARG A 53 -8.88 0.49 -3.81
CA ARG A 53 -7.48 0.12 -4.08
C ARG A 53 -7.25 -0.18 -5.57
N LYS A 54 -8.15 -0.94 -6.19
CA LYS A 54 -8.09 -1.22 -7.62
C LYS A 54 -8.21 0.05 -8.46
N ALA A 55 -9.12 0.95 -8.11
CA ALA A 55 -9.27 2.24 -8.79
C ALA A 55 -7.98 3.08 -8.71
N LEU A 56 -7.28 3.08 -7.57
CA LEU A 56 -5.98 3.75 -7.44
C LEU A 56 -4.90 3.13 -8.32
N ILE A 57 -4.84 1.80 -8.39
CA ILE A 57 -3.90 1.10 -9.27
C ILE A 57 -4.14 1.49 -10.72
N ASP A 58 -5.39 1.50 -11.14
CA ASP A 58 -5.78 1.88 -12.50
C ASP A 58 -5.49 3.35 -12.81
N GLN A 59 -5.70 4.25 -11.83
CA GLN A 59 -5.40 5.68 -11.97
C GLN A 59 -3.91 5.94 -12.25
N TYR A 60 -3.02 5.13 -11.69
CA TYR A 60 -1.56 5.26 -11.86
C TYR A 60 -1.00 4.19 -12.81
N SER A 61 -1.80 3.71 -13.76
CA SER A 61 -1.41 2.64 -14.70
C SER A 61 -0.11 2.91 -15.44
N ASP A 62 0.18 4.18 -15.77
CA ASP A 62 1.40 4.58 -16.48
C ASP A 62 2.67 4.47 -15.63
N MET A 63 2.53 4.31 -14.32
CA MET A 63 3.67 4.25 -13.40
C MET A 63 4.17 2.83 -13.18
N TRP A 64 3.27 1.84 -13.25
CA TRP A 64 3.61 0.45 -12.97
C TRP A 64 4.48 -0.15 -14.06
N GLY A 65 5.62 -0.73 -13.64
CA GLY A 65 6.61 -1.30 -14.55
C GLY A 65 7.53 -0.29 -15.24
N GLU A 66 7.24 1.01 -15.11
CA GLU A 66 8.06 2.09 -15.65
C GLU A 66 8.89 2.80 -14.56
N LYS A 67 8.23 3.23 -13.51
CA LYS A 67 8.84 3.94 -12.39
C LYS A 67 8.58 3.27 -11.05
N TRP A 68 7.52 2.50 -10.95
CA TRP A 68 7.08 1.80 -9.75
C TRP A 68 7.10 0.30 -9.96
N TYR A 69 7.75 -0.41 -9.06
CA TYR A 69 7.93 -1.86 -9.15
C TYR A 69 7.42 -2.51 -7.86
N MET A 70 6.28 -3.21 -7.98
CA MET A 70 5.67 -3.94 -6.89
C MET A 70 6.38 -5.28 -6.69
N LEU A 71 6.89 -5.52 -5.49
CA LEU A 71 7.42 -6.80 -5.07
C LEU A 71 6.30 -7.68 -4.52
N ILE A 72 6.41 -8.97 -4.72
CA ILE A 72 5.41 -9.91 -4.24
C ILE A 72 5.51 -10.04 -2.71
N ASN A 73 4.40 -9.82 -2.01
CA ASN A 73 4.26 -10.08 -0.57
C ASN A 73 2.94 -10.82 -0.31
N PRO A 74 2.95 -12.17 -0.33
CA PRO A 74 1.74 -12.95 -0.06
C PRO A 74 1.46 -13.14 1.44
N MET A 75 2.36 -12.69 2.32
CA MET A 75 2.32 -13.05 3.74
C MET A 75 1.38 -12.16 4.54
N TYR A 76 1.47 -10.85 4.37
CA TYR A 76 0.67 -9.90 5.15
C TYR A 76 0.70 -8.51 4.52
N GLY A 77 -0.22 -7.66 4.95
CA GLY A 77 -0.21 -6.25 4.56
C GLY A 77 -1.61 -5.66 4.47
N GLU A 78 -1.69 -4.41 4.04
CA GLU A 78 -2.94 -3.69 3.86
C GLU A 78 -3.90 -4.34 2.85
N TRP A 79 -3.37 -5.16 1.92
CA TRP A 79 -4.20 -5.93 1.01
C TRP A 79 -5.06 -6.96 1.76
N GLU A 80 -4.49 -7.58 2.80
CA GLU A 80 -5.19 -8.52 3.67
C GLU A 80 -6.25 -7.79 4.49
N GLU A 81 -5.88 -6.65 5.10
CA GLU A 81 -6.83 -5.81 5.85
C GLU A 81 -8.02 -5.36 4.99
N ALA A 82 -7.79 -5.07 3.71
CA ALA A 82 -8.84 -4.71 2.78
C ALA A 82 -9.81 -5.86 2.49
N LEU A 83 -9.37 -7.13 2.58
CA LEU A 83 -10.24 -8.30 2.46
C LEU A 83 -11.22 -8.43 3.63
N TYR A 84 -10.78 -8.05 4.83
CA TYR A 84 -11.60 -8.07 6.05
C TYR A 84 -12.35 -6.74 6.30
N GLU A 85 -12.24 -5.78 5.37
CA GLU A 85 -12.77 -4.43 5.57
C GLU A 85 -12.29 -3.80 6.90
N HIS A 86 -11.04 -4.09 7.27
CA HIS A 86 -10.39 -3.68 8.53
C HIS A 86 -11.05 -4.23 9.79
N CYS A 87 -11.87 -5.28 9.68
CA CYS A 87 -12.50 -5.95 10.83
C CYS A 87 -11.80 -7.26 11.19
N TRP A 88 -10.66 -7.18 11.85
CA TRP A 88 -9.93 -8.36 12.35
C TRP A 88 -10.73 -9.20 13.35
N SER A 89 -11.59 -8.56 14.13
CA SER A 89 -12.45 -9.25 15.09
C SER A 89 -13.60 -10.03 14.43
N CYS A 90 -13.86 -9.78 13.15
CA CYS A 90 -14.89 -10.49 12.39
C CYS A 90 -14.41 -11.83 11.83
N PHE A 91 -13.11 -12.10 11.89
CA PHE A 91 -12.56 -13.40 11.55
C PHE A 91 -12.67 -14.36 12.74
N PRO A 92 -13.16 -15.62 12.61
CA PRO A 92 -13.39 -16.37 11.38
C PRO A 92 -14.80 -16.26 10.76
N GLU A 93 -15.73 -15.53 11.35
CA GLU A 93 -17.13 -15.44 10.89
C GLU A 93 -17.26 -14.89 9.46
N GLU A 94 -16.29 -14.07 9.05
CA GLU A 94 -16.21 -13.49 7.70
C GLU A 94 -15.39 -14.33 6.72
N SER A 95 -14.86 -15.50 7.13
CA SER A 95 -13.96 -16.31 6.31
C SER A 95 -14.54 -16.67 4.94
N ASP A 96 -15.83 -17.03 4.90
CA ASP A 96 -16.50 -17.37 3.65
C ASP A 96 -16.63 -16.16 2.71
N ARG A 97 -16.87 -14.96 3.26
CA ARG A 97 -16.91 -13.72 2.49
C ARG A 97 -15.53 -13.37 1.94
N VAL A 98 -14.48 -13.58 2.72
CA VAL A 98 -13.09 -13.37 2.28
C VAL A 98 -12.76 -14.30 1.12
N ILE A 99 -13.11 -15.58 1.21
CA ILE A 99 -12.91 -16.56 0.14
C ILE A 99 -13.66 -16.14 -1.12
N GLN A 100 -14.90 -15.67 -0.99
CA GLN A 100 -15.68 -15.18 -2.13
C GLN A 100 -15.06 -13.93 -2.76
N ARG A 101 -14.54 -13.00 -1.95
CA ARG A 101 -13.83 -11.81 -2.45
C ARG A 101 -12.55 -12.17 -3.18
N LEU A 102 -11.79 -13.13 -2.68
CA LEU A 102 -10.60 -13.65 -3.38
C LEU A 102 -10.95 -14.27 -4.73
N LYS A 103 -12.02 -15.06 -4.80
CA LYS A 103 -12.52 -15.63 -6.06
C LYS A 103 -12.97 -14.56 -7.06
N ALA A 104 -13.52 -13.45 -6.59
CA ALA A 104 -13.97 -12.36 -7.43
C ALA A 104 -12.81 -11.54 -8.05
N LEU A 105 -11.56 -11.72 -7.57
CA LEU A 105 -10.36 -11.08 -8.10
C LEU A 105 -9.77 -11.84 -9.31
N ASP A 106 -10.21 -13.05 -9.56
CA ASP A 106 -9.85 -13.81 -10.76
C ASP A 106 -10.66 -13.25 -11.99
#